data_4efbb8ba1b899a6fea997d7f847534af
#
_entry.id   4efbb8ba1b899a6fea997d7f847534af
#
_cell.length_a   1.000
_cell.length_b   1.000
_cell.length_c   1.000
_cell.angle_alpha   90.00
_cell.angle_beta   90.00
_cell.angle_gamma   90.00
#
_symmetry.space_group_name_H-M   'P 1'
#
loop_
_entity.id
_entity.type
_entity.pdbx_description
1 polymer ?
#
loop_
_entity_poly.entity_id
_entity_poly.type
_entity_poly.pdbx_seq_one_letter_code
_entity_poly.pdbx_strand_id
1 'polypeptide(L)'
;MSFHNLFFKTIDFLYEPRQNRRRCTKFGGVKFDIFSDIVYSHSDPEICKLDIYRPGFGDGTRNEYEGERYFAKLPVIFYLHGGGFEAGDKFHRRSLSRWLATFGYAVVNVNYGLAPECKFPAQHWQIAAALNFVSQNAQKYGLDLSRIVVAGDSAGAYYASALACICNEPDIQQKLGVSTTLKFGAAILNCGVYDMHMLATKKMIFSLGRHVFEDTTGGGAEDIEKYKWKELCNVSSLVTPDFPPSLVIYSCRDILCKDQHTALLSALKNCGVPFSEFSSVRLKDNHCFSLMWKGKAARQANELIAQFLTKFKEGEFPV
;
A
#
# COMPACT_ATOMS: atom_id res chain seq x y z
N MET A 1 -12.98 22.51 -5.07
CA MET A 1 -11.68 21.82 -5.02
C MET A 1 -10.78 22.64 -4.11
N SER A 2 -10.32 22.09 -2.98
CA SER A 2 -9.43 22.80 -2.07
C SER A 2 -8.05 22.98 -2.71
N PHE A 3 -7.28 23.98 -2.24
CA PHE A 3 -5.90 24.18 -2.70
C PHE A 3 -5.04 22.92 -2.50
N HIS A 4 -5.26 22.20 -1.41
CA HIS A 4 -4.51 21.00 -1.03
C HIS A 4 -4.81 19.81 -1.94
N ASN A 5 -6.07 19.62 -2.28
CA ASN A 5 -6.48 18.61 -3.27
C ASN A 5 -5.85 18.91 -4.65
N LEU A 6 -5.82 20.19 -5.07
CA LEU A 6 -5.12 20.60 -6.28
C LEU A 6 -3.60 20.34 -6.19
N PHE A 7 -3.00 20.57 -5.02
CA PHE A 7 -1.58 20.30 -4.79
C PHE A 7 -1.23 18.82 -4.99
N PHE A 8 -1.97 17.89 -4.36
CA PHE A 8 -1.71 16.47 -4.51
C PHE A 8 -2.00 15.96 -5.92
N LYS A 9 -3.09 16.42 -6.56
CA LYS A 9 -3.39 16.09 -7.96
C LYS A 9 -2.33 16.61 -8.92
N THR A 10 -1.76 17.78 -8.64
CA THR A 10 -0.67 18.35 -9.45
C THR A 10 0.61 17.53 -9.28
N ILE A 11 0.96 17.16 -8.04
CA ILE A 11 2.10 16.27 -7.78
C ILE A 11 1.94 14.96 -8.52
N ASP A 12 0.80 14.30 -8.40
CA ASP A 12 0.49 13.05 -9.07
C ASP A 12 0.65 13.17 -10.60
N PHE A 13 0.08 14.22 -11.20
CA PHE A 13 0.19 14.50 -12.61
C PHE A 13 1.64 14.71 -13.08
N LEU A 14 2.45 15.41 -12.29
CA LEU A 14 3.85 15.68 -12.63
C LEU A 14 4.76 14.45 -12.44
N TYR A 15 4.46 13.59 -11.45
CA TYR A 15 5.32 12.45 -11.13
C TYR A 15 4.90 11.16 -11.83
N GLU A 16 3.62 10.97 -12.18
CA GLU A 16 3.11 9.80 -12.88
C GLU A 16 3.93 9.45 -14.15
N PRO A 17 4.17 10.39 -15.10
CA PRO A 17 4.94 10.06 -16.29
C PRO A 17 6.40 9.66 -15.97
N ARG A 18 6.99 10.26 -14.92
CA ARG A 18 8.37 9.95 -14.50
C ARG A 18 8.47 8.56 -13.87
N GLN A 19 7.46 8.17 -13.13
CA GLN A 19 7.39 6.85 -12.48
C GLN A 19 7.13 5.73 -13.51
N ASN A 20 6.35 5.99 -14.54
CA ASN A 20 5.91 4.98 -15.49
C ASN A 20 6.74 4.89 -16.77
N ARG A 21 7.18 6.01 -17.33
CA ARG A 21 7.86 6.04 -18.64
C ARG A 21 9.17 5.23 -18.70
N ARG A 22 9.93 5.15 -17.61
CA ARG A 22 11.23 4.48 -17.57
C ARG A 22 11.17 2.98 -17.32
N ARG A 23 10.03 2.47 -16.88
CA ARG A 23 9.87 1.07 -16.50
C ARG A 23 9.23 0.21 -17.54
N CYS A 24 8.38 0.80 -18.37
CA CYS A 24 7.73 0.06 -19.46
C CYS A 24 8.74 -0.61 -20.42
N THR A 25 10.03 -0.26 -20.30
CA THR A 25 11.09 -0.76 -21.18
C THR A 25 12.08 -1.76 -20.54
N LYS A 26 11.96 -2.08 -19.24
CA LYS A 26 12.99 -2.88 -18.53
C LYS A 26 12.46 -4.06 -17.72
N PHE A 27 11.42 -4.72 -18.18
CA PHE A 27 10.92 -5.93 -17.50
C PHE A 27 11.59 -7.25 -17.97
N GLY A 28 12.80 -7.17 -18.53
CA GLY A 28 13.56 -8.36 -18.92
C GLY A 28 12.86 -9.29 -19.91
N GLY A 29 11.95 -8.76 -20.74
CA GLY A 29 11.18 -9.58 -21.68
C GLY A 29 10.01 -10.33 -21.06
N VAL A 30 9.74 -10.16 -19.76
CA VAL A 30 8.60 -10.79 -19.08
C VAL A 30 7.30 -10.30 -19.71
N LYS A 31 6.46 -11.22 -20.15
CA LYS A 31 5.08 -10.96 -20.54
C LYS A 31 4.20 -10.96 -19.31
N PHE A 32 3.08 -10.23 -19.37
CA PHE A 32 2.15 -10.13 -18.25
C PHE A 32 0.74 -10.47 -18.69
N ASP A 33 0.03 -11.23 -17.86
CA ASP A 33 -1.42 -11.29 -17.88
C ASP A 33 -1.94 -10.17 -16.98
N ILE A 34 -2.79 -9.30 -17.52
CA ILE A 34 -3.30 -8.13 -16.81
C ILE A 34 -4.81 -8.17 -16.86
N PHE A 35 -5.42 -8.16 -15.68
CA PHE A 35 -6.85 -8.03 -15.49
C PHE A 35 -7.11 -6.64 -14.94
N SER A 36 -7.68 -5.76 -15.73
CA SER A 36 -7.87 -4.35 -15.38
C SER A 36 -9.31 -4.05 -15.02
N ASP A 37 -9.50 -3.03 -14.17
CA ASP A 37 -10.79 -2.46 -13.81
C ASP A 37 -11.80 -3.47 -13.27
N ILE A 38 -11.31 -4.44 -12.49
CA ILE A 38 -12.17 -5.42 -11.82
C ILE A 38 -12.91 -4.71 -10.70
N VAL A 39 -14.23 -4.66 -10.78
CA VAL A 39 -15.08 -4.11 -9.71
C VAL A 39 -15.10 -5.08 -8.54
N TYR A 40 -14.60 -4.66 -7.38
CA TYR A 40 -14.59 -5.47 -6.17
C TYR A 40 -15.75 -5.15 -5.20
N SER A 41 -16.41 -4.01 -5.39
CA SER A 41 -17.60 -3.62 -4.63
C SER A 41 -18.56 -2.84 -5.50
N HIS A 42 -19.85 -3.19 -5.41
CA HIS A 42 -20.92 -2.49 -6.13
C HIS A 42 -21.50 -1.30 -5.36
N SER A 43 -21.02 -1.01 -4.15
CA SER A 43 -21.40 0.20 -3.39
C SER A 43 -20.91 1.47 -4.08
N ASP A 44 -19.75 1.42 -4.73
CA ASP A 44 -19.19 2.49 -5.55
C ASP A 44 -18.35 1.87 -6.68
N PRO A 45 -19.00 1.40 -7.77
CA PRO A 45 -18.34 0.63 -8.82
C PRO A 45 -17.36 1.46 -9.67
N GLU A 46 -17.44 2.79 -9.64
CA GLU A 46 -16.48 3.65 -10.34
C GLU A 46 -15.16 3.79 -9.59
N ILE A 47 -15.20 3.77 -8.26
CA ILE A 47 -14.02 3.90 -7.39
C ILE A 47 -13.49 2.52 -7.01
N CYS A 48 -14.37 1.60 -6.60
CA CYS A 48 -14.01 0.29 -6.06
C CYS A 48 -13.54 -0.69 -7.14
N LYS A 49 -12.43 -0.36 -7.80
CA LYS A 49 -11.79 -1.16 -8.85
C LYS A 49 -10.39 -1.58 -8.45
N LEU A 50 -9.96 -2.72 -8.94
CA LEU A 50 -8.59 -3.19 -8.80
C LEU A 50 -8.05 -3.75 -10.11
N ASP A 51 -6.73 -3.80 -10.24
CA ASP A 51 -6.04 -4.49 -11.32
C ASP A 51 -5.22 -5.64 -10.77
N ILE A 52 -5.12 -6.74 -11.51
CA ILE A 52 -4.25 -7.86 -11.19
C ILE A 52 -3.19 -7.99 -12.29
N TYR A 53 -1.92 -7.90 -11.90
CA TYR A 53 -0.76 -8.08 -12.78
C TYR A 53 -0.07 -9.39 -12.42
N ARG A 54 0.11 -10.27 -13.40
CA ARG A 54 0.80 -11.56 -13.22
C ARG A 54 1.90 -11.70 -14.27
N PRO A 55 3.04 -12.34 -13.96
CA PRO A 55 3.93 -12.80 -15.03
C PRO A 55 3.16 -13.75 -15.94
N GLY A 56 3.13 -13.43 -17.24
CA GLY A 56 2.49 -14.24 -18.26
C GLY A 56 3.44 -15.37 -18.68
N PHE A 57 2.92 -16.55 -18.78
CA PHE A 57 3.62 -17.66 -19.42
C PHE A 57 3.36 -17.53 -20.92
N GLY A 58 4.29 -16.94 -21.68
CA GLY A 58 4.13 -16.55 -23.08
C GLY A 58 3.74 -17.64 -24.09
N ASP A 59 3.51 -18.85 -23.67
CA ASP A 59 3.15 -20.04 -24.43
C ASP A 59 1.75 -20.57 -24.13
N GLY A 60 0.96 -19.84 -23.34
CA GLY A 60 -0.39 -20.28 -23.02
C GLY A 60 -0.47 -21.56 -22.20
N THR A 61 0.56 -21.89 -21.40
CA THR A 61 0.47 -22.94 -20.37
C THR A 61 -0.55 -22.55 -19.29
N ARG A 62 -1.77 -22.41 -19.74
CA ARG A 62 -3.00 -22.46 -18.98
C ARG A 62 -3.36 -23.92 -18.93
N ASN A 63 -3.31 -24.52 -17.75
CA ASN A 63 -3.88 -25.85 -17.61
C ASN A 63 -5.36 -25.74 -17.93
N GLU A 64 -5.78 -26.21 -19.09
CA GLU A 64 -7.18 -26.39 -19.44
C GLU A 64 -7.62 -27.75 -18.92
N TYR A 65 -8.46 -27.76 -17.92
CA TYR A 65 -9.18 -28.94 -17.47
C TYR A 65 -10.67 -28.64 -17.66
N GLU A 66 -11.37 -29.48 -18.43
CA GLU A 66 -12.79 -29.35 -18.74
C GLU A 66 -13.23 -27.97 -19.32
N GLY A 67 -12.35 -27.31 -20.07
CA GLY A 67 -12.66 -26.00 -20.70
C GLY A 67 -12.50 -24.80 -19.78
N GLU A 68 -12.17 -25.00 -18.50
CA GLU A 68 -11.83 -23.91 -17.59
C GLU A 68 -10.32 -23.63 -17.59
N ARG A 69 -9.97 -22.34 -17.59
CA ARG A 69 -8.58 -21.89 -17.58
C ARG A 69 -8.09 -21.70 -16.15
N TYR A 70 -7.19 -22.57 -15.69
CA TYR A 70 -6.56 -22.43 -14.38
C TYR A 70 -5.20 -21.79 -14.50
N PHE A 71 -4.96 -20.77 -13.69
CA PHE A 71 -3.64 -20.16 -13.55
C PHE A 71 -2.85 -20.87 -12.44
N ALA A 72 -1.55 -21.06 -12.67
CA ALA A 72 -0.66 -21.48 -11.59
C ALA A 72 -0.76 -20.51 -10.40
N LYS A 73 -0.85 -21.03 -9.19
CA LYS A 73 -0.93 -20.20 -7.98
C LYS A 73 0.37 -19.44 -7.74
N LEU A 74 0.26 -18.13 -7.58
CA LEU A 74 1.38 -17.24 -7.28
C LEU A 74 1.14 -16.55 -5.93
N PRO A 75 2.20 -16.33 -5.13
CA PRO A 75 2.11 -15.48 -3.94
C PRO A 75 1.61 -14.09 -4.35
N VAL A 76 0.97 -13.40 -3.41
CA VAL A 76 0.24 -12.16 -3.70
C VAL A 76 0.94 -10.96 -3.09
N ILE A 77 1.01 -9.86 -3.84
CA ILE A 77 1.27 -8.53 -3.28
C ILE A 77 -0.03 -7.73 -3.38
N PHE A 78 -0.62 -7.40 -2.24
CA PHE A 78 -1.78 -6.51 -2.14
C PHE A 78 -1.26 -5.08 -1.98
N TYR A 79 -1.37 -4.29 -3.04
CA TYR A 79 -0.74 -2.97 -3.13
C TYR A 79 -1.76 -1.83 -3.05
N LEU A 80 -1.46 -0.86 -2.18
CA LEU A 80 -2.25 0.35 -1.95
C LEU A 80 -1.42 1.58 -2.35
N HIS A 81 -1.98 2.40 -3.24
CA HIS A 81 -1.28 3.58 -3.77
C HIS A 81 -1.26 4.75 -2.77
N GLY A 82 -0.24 5.61 -2.88
CA GLY A 82 -0.20 6.90 -2.19
C GLY A 82 -0.90 8.00 -2.97
N GLY A 83 -0.92 9.19 -2.40
CA GLY A 83 -1.53 10.38 -2.98
C GLY A 83 -2.07 11.35 -1.95
N GLY A 84 -1.52 11.32 -0.71
CA GLY A 84 -1.90 12.25 0.36
C GLY A 84 -3.35 12.09 0.84
N PHE A 85 -3.95 10.90 0.65
CA PHE A 85 -5.35 10.57 0.93
C PHE A 85 -6.36 11.26 0.00
N GLU A 86 -5.96 12.26 -0.79
CA GLU A 86 -6.82 13.14 -1.61
C GLU A 86 -6.62 12.94 -3.12
N ALA A 87 -5.60 12.20 -3.51
CA ALA A 87 -5.24 11.92 -4.90
C ALA A 87 -4.70 10.49 -5.04
N GLY A 88 -4.34 10.12 -6.25
CA GLY A 88 -3.80 8.80 -6.57
C GLY A 88 -4.79 7.94 -7.32
N ASP A 89 -4.23 6.95 -7.99
CA ASP A 89 -4.98 5.94 -8.73
C ASP A 89 -4.07 4.72 -8.95
N LYS A 90 -4.65 3.52 -9.00
CA LYS A 90 -3.96 2.28 -9.35
C LYS A 90 -3.19 2.40 -10.67
N PHE A 91 -3.70 3.19 -11.62
CA PHE A 91 -3.03 3.47 -12.89
C PHE A 91 -1.64 4.11 -12.71
N HIS A 92 -1.46 4.94 -11.66
CA HIS A 92 -0.18 5.56 -11.36
C HIS A 92 0.89 4.55 -10.90
N ARG A 93 0.47 3.37 -10.45
CA ARG A 93 1.37 2.29 -9.98
C ARG A 93 1.49 1.11 -10.95
N ARG A 94 0.94 1.22 -12.18
CA ARG A 94 0.96 0.13 -13.18
C ARG A 94 2.36 -0.38 -13.53
N SER A 95 3.35 0.50 -13.59
CA SER A 95 4.74 0.08 -13.88
C SER A 95 5.40 -0.55 -12.66
N LEU A 96 5.11 -0.04 -11.46
CA LEU A 96 5.54 -0.65 -10.21
C LEU A 96 4.95 -2.05 -10.07
N SER A 97 3.65 -2.20 -10.34
CA SER A 97 2.96 -3.49 -10.27
C SER A 97 3.58 -4.52 -11.23
N ARG A 98 3.90 -4.12 -12.47
CA ARG A 98 4.62 -5.00 -13.39
C ARG A 98 6.01 -5.37 -12.88
N TRP A 99 6.75 -4.40 -12.33
CA TRP A 99 8.07 -4.67 -11.77
C TRP A 99 8.00 -5.63 -10.58
N LEU A 100 7.07 -5.44 -9.66
CA LEU A 100 6.86 -6.36 -8.55
C LEU A 100 6.47 -7.76 -9.04
N ALA A 101 5.65 -7.84 -10.08
CA ALA A 101 5.26 -9.12 -10.68
C ALA A 101 6.46 -9.88 -11.30
N THR A 102 7.53 -9.21 -11.73
CA THR A 102 8.73 -9.90 -12.24
C THR A 102 9.41 -10.80 -11.22
N PHE A 103 9.14 -10.63 -9.93
CA PHE A 103 9.63 -11.51 -8.84
C PHE A 103 8.77 -12.77 -8.64
N GLY A 104 7.80 -12.99 -9.54
CA GLY A 104 6.93 -14.19 -9.50
C GLY A 104 5.75 -14.04 -8.56
N TYR A 105 5.24 -12.84 -8.38
CA TYR A 105 4.02 -12.51 -7.61
C TYR A 105 2.86 -12.14 -8.53
N ALA A 106 1.66 -12.41 -8.07
CA ALA A 106 0.46 -11.74 -8.56
C ALA A 106 0.29 -10.44 -7.75
N VAL A 107 0.27 -9.29 -8.44
CA VAL A 107 0.14 -7.98 -7.80
C VAL A 107 -1.29 -7.49 -7.95
N VAL A 108 -2.00 -7.38 -6.86
CA VAL A 108 -3.35 -6.82 -6.75
C VAL A 108 -3.20 -5.34 -6.40
N ASN A 109 -3.44 -4.47 -7.36
CA ASN A 109 -3.25 -3.02 -7.24
C ASN A 109 -4.63 -2.36 -7.12
N VAL A 110 -4.92 -1.76 -5.97
CA VAL A 110 -6.27 -1.43 -5.50
C VAL A 110 -6.52 0.07 -5.53
N ASN A 111 -7.66 0.48 -6.10
CA ASN A 111 -8.24 1.80 -5.89
C ASN A 111 -9.15 1.79 -4.66
N TYR A 112 -9.27 2.94 -4.03
CA TYR A 112 -10.14 3.21 -2.90
C TYR A 112 -10.57 4.69 -2.92
N GLY A 113 -11.61 5.05 -2.16
CA GLY A 113 -12.14 6.41 -2.12
C GLY A 113 -11.15 7.41 -1.56
N LEU A 114 -11.20 8.63 -2.10
CA LEU A 114 -10.30 9.72 -1.76
C LEU A 114 -11.03 10.80 -0.96
N ALA A 115 -10.32 11.44 -0.04
CA ALA A 115 -10.80 12.60 0.69
C ALA A 115 -10.88 13.83 -0.25
N PRO A 116 -11.74 14.79 0.02
CA PRO A 116 -12.69 14.86 1.13
C PRO A 116 -14.04 14.15 0.86
N GLU A 117 -14.26 13.62 -0.35
CA GLU A 117 -15.51 12.97 -0.72
C GLU A 117 -15.73 11.65 0.04
N CYS A 118 -14.63 10.93 0.29
CA CYS A 118 -14.62 9.71 1.08
C CYS A 118 -13.80 9.94 2.36
N LYS A 119 -14.40 9.73 3.52
CA LYS A 119 -13.79 9.98 4.84
C LYS A 119 -13.64 8.71 5.65
N PHE A 120 -12.72 8.70 6.60
CA PHE A 120 -12.58 7.58 7.54
C PHE A 120 -13.92 7.26 8.22
N PRO A 121 -14.25 5.97 8.31
CA PRO A 121 -13.46 4.79 7.94
C PRO A 121 -13.84 4.19 6.57
N ALA A 122 -14.51 4.93 5.69
CA ALA A 122 -15.05 4.38 4.44
C ALA A 122 -13.96 3.74 3.56
N GLN A 123 -12.77 4.35 3.49
CA GLN A 123 -11.64 3.75 2.78
C GLN A 123 -11.22 2.40 3.37
N HIS A 124 -11.24 2.28 4.71
CA HIS A 124 -10.90 1.01 5.38
C HIS A 124 -11.92 -0.08 5.03
N TRP A 125 -13.21 0.26 4.95
CA TRP A 125 -14.26 -0.66 4.49
C TRP A 125 -14.04 -1.11 3.05
N GLN A 126 -13.73 -0.18 2.17
CA GLN A 126 -13.49 -0.48 0.76
C GLN A 126 -12.25 -1.36 0.58
N ILE A 127 -11.16 -1.07 1.29
CA ILE A 127 -9.92 -1.85 1.22
C ILE A 127 -10.12 -3.26 1.81
N ALA A 128 -10.86 -3.40 2.91
CA ALA A 128 -11.24 -4.70 3.46
C ALA A 128 -12.15 -5.48 2.49
N ALA A 129 -13.09 -4.80 1.80
CA ALA A 129 -13.92 -5.42 0.77
C ALA A 129 -13.07 -5.90 -0.43
N ALA A 130 -12.06 -5.13 -0.84
CA ALA A 130 -11.12 -5.55 -1.88
C ALA A 130 -10.34 -6.81 -1.47
N LEU A 131 -9.88 -6.90 -0.21
CA LEU A 131 -9.19 -8.08 0.31
C LEU A 131 -10.12 -9.30 0.32
N ASN A 132 -11.37 -9.14 0.75
CA ASN A 132 -12.37 -10.21 0.74
C ASN A 132 -12.72 -10.65 -0.69
N PHE A 133 -12.81 -9.70 -1.64
CA PHE A 133 -12.99 -10.04 -3.06
C PHE A 133 -11.82 -10.90 -3.58
N VAL A 134 -10.59 -10.54 -3.23
CA VAL A 134 -9.38 -11.33 -3.57
C VAL A 134 -9.48 -12.74 -3.00
N SER A 135 -9.94 -12.86 -1.75
CA SER A 135 -10.15 -14.17 -1.11
C SER A 135 -11.13 -15.03 -1.87
N GLN A 136 -12.29 -14.48 -2.20
CA GLN A 136 -13.37 -15.18 -2.88
C GLN A 136 -13.04 -15.57 -4.33
N ASN A 137 -12.13 -14.83 -4.97
CA ASN A 137 -11.76 -15.02 -6.38
C ASN A 137 -10.33 -15.59 -6.56
N ALA A 138 -9.73 -16.11 -5.50
CA ALA A 138 -8.34 -16.56 -5.52
C ALA A 138 -8.08 -17.65 -6.57
N GLN A 139 -8.99 -18.61 -6.70
CA GLN A 139 -8.88 -19.69 -7.70
C GLN A 139 -8.93 -19.12 -9.11
N LYS A 140 -9.89 -18.25 -9.39
CA LYS A 140 -10.10 -17.63 -10.71
C LYS A 140 -8.84 -16.93 -11.23
N TYR A 141 -8.11 -16.25 -10.35
CA TYR A 141 -6.93 -15.47 -10.71
C TYR A 141 -5.61 -16.17 -10.35
N GLY A 142 -5.65 -17.42 -9.86
CA GLY A 142 -4.47 -18.18 -9.45
C GLY A 142 -3.66 -17.48 -8.37
N LEU A 143 -4.31 -17.13 -7.27
CA LEU A 143 -3.70 -16.43 -6.13
C LEU A 143 -3.42 -17.42 -5.00
N ASP A 144 -2.19 -17.41 -4.49
CA ASP A 144 -1.80 -18.17 -3.31
C ASP A 144 -1.99 -17.31 -2.06
N LEU A 145 -3.11 -17.49 -1.40
CA LEU A 145 -3.49 -16.72 -0.21
C LEU A 145 -2.73 -17.13 1.06
N SER A 146 -1.95 -18.21 1.02
CA SER A 146 -1.06 -18.57 2.13
C SER A 146 0.19 -17.69 2.19
N ARG A 147 0.47 -16.93 1.13
CA ARG A 147 1.65 -16.08 0.98
C ARG A 147 1.27 -14.72 0.43
N ILE A 148 0.74 -13.86 1.31
CA ILE A 148 0.31 -12.50 0.95
C ILE A 148 1.24 -11.49 1.60
N VAL A 149 1.76 -10.57 0.78
CA VAL A 149 2.46 -9.35 1.21
C VAL A 149 1.52 -8.17 1.07
N VAL A 150 1.34 -7.36 2.11
CA VAL A 150 0.71 -6.05 1.98
C VAL A 150 1.77 -5.00 1.68
N ALA A 151 1.50 -4.11 0.75
CA ALA A 151 2.47 -3.08 0.37
C ALA A 151 1.79 -1.75 0.04
N GLY A 152 2.51 -0.66 0.27
CA GLY A 152 2.01 0.65 -0.11
C GLY A 152 3.07 1.74 0.00
N ASP A 153 2.75 2.90 -0.57
CA ASP A 153 3.58 4.09 -0.50
C ASP A 153 2.79 5.28 0.07
N SER A 154 3.41 6.11 0.91
CA SER A 154 2.81 7.32 1.48
C SER A 154 1.48 7.01 2.22
N ALA A 155 0.37 7.64 1.83
CA ALA A 155 -0.97 7.31 2.32
C ALA A 155 -1.33 5.83 2.11
N GLY A 156 -0.87 5.20 1.03
CA GLY A 156 -1.04 3.77 0.79
C GLY A 156 -0.29 2.90 1.79
N ALA A 157 0.87 3.34 2.28
CA ALA A 157 1.59 2.64 3.36
C ALA A 157 0.85 2.75 4.70
N TYR A 158 0.16 3.87 4.95
CA TYR A 158 -0.77 3.96 6.08
C TYR A 158 -1.87 2.91 5.95
N TYR A 159 -2.58 2.86 4.81
CA TYR A 159 -3.65 1.89 4.63
C TYR A 159 -3.16 0.44 4.66
N ALA A 160 -1.95 0.18 4.14
CA ALA A 160 -1.34 -1.15 4.20
C ALA A 160 -1.08 -1.59 5.65
N SER A 161 -0.53 -0.70 6.47
CA SER A 161 -0.29 -0.99 7.89
C SER A 161 -1.59 -1.05 8.69
N ALA A 162 -2.56 -0.18 8.43
CA ALA A 162 -3.87 -0.22 9.07
C ALA A 162 -4.62 -1.52 8.74
N LEU A 163 -4.59 -1.97 7.47
CA LEU A 163 -5.20 -3.22 7.05
C LEU A 163 -4.53 -4.43 7.74
N ALA A 164 -3.20 -4.43 7.88
CA ALA A 164 -2.48 -5.48 8.61
C ALA A 164 -2.94 -5.55 10.07
N CYS A 165 -3.10 -4.42 10.75
CA CYS A 165 -3.65 -4.38 12.10
C CYS A 165 -5.10 -4.88 12.14
N ILE A 166 -5.97 -4.41 11.24
CA ILE A 166 -7.38 -4.83 11.17
C ILE A 166 -7.49 -6.35 10.99
N CYS A 167 -6.66 -6.95 10.13
CA CYS A 167 -6.68 -8.40 9.89
C CYS A 167 -6.29 -9.24 11.13
N ASN A 168 -5.54 -8.66 12.05
CA ASN A 168 -5.05 -9.38 13.24
C ASN A 168 -5.91 -9.13 14.49
N GLU A 169 -6.72 -8.06 14.50
CA GLU A 169 -7.44 -7.59 15.69
C GLU A 169 -8.95 -7.73 15.54
N PRO A 170 -9.56 -8.80 16.12
CA PRO A 170 -11.01 -9.02 16.04
C PRO A 170 -11.85 -7.86 16.58
N ASP A 171 -11.40 -7.18 17.63
CA ASP A 171 -12.12 -6.04 18.21
C ASP A 171 -12.18 -4.85 17.24
N ILE A 172 -11.11 -4.62 16.48
CA ILE A 172 -11.10 -3.58 15.44
C ILE A 172 -12.02 -3.98 14.29
N GLN A 173 -12.00 -5.25 13.87
CA GLN A 173 -12.92 -5.75 12.86
C GLN A 173 -14.37 -5.58 13.29
N GLN A 174 -14.71 -5.96 14.52
CA GLN A 174 -16.05 -5.79 15.06
C GLN A 174 -16.47 -4.32 15.12
N LYS A 175 -15.59 -3.43 15.60
CA LYS A 175 -15.86 -1.99 15.68
C LYS A 175 -16.10 -1.38 14.29
N LEU A 176 -15.36 -1.82 13.28
CA LEU A 176 -15.50 -1.39 11.88
C LEU A 176 -16.67 -2.08 11.17
N GLY A 177 -17.20 -3.17 11.70
CA GLY A 177 -18.20 -3.99 11.00
C GLY A 177 -17.65 -4.69 9.76
N VAL A 178 -16.36 -5.01 9.76
CA VAL A 178 -15.68 -5.79 8.73
C VAL A 178 -15.34 -7.17 9.25
N SER A 179 -15.21 -8.14 8.35
CA SER A 179 -14.76 -9.49 8.70
C SER A 179 -13.81 -9.98 7.62
N THR A 180 -12.63 -10.43 8.04
CA THR A 180 -11.67 -11.10 7.16
C THR A 180 -10.92 -12.16 7.97
N THR A 181 -10.62 -13.27 7.32
CA THR A 181 -9.80 -14.36 7.90
C THR A 181 -8.39 -14.36 7.35
N LEU A 182 -8.11 -13.50 6.37
CA LEU A 182 -6.79 -13.41 5.76
C LEU A 182 -5.83 -12.66 6.68
N LYS A 183 -4.60 -13.17 6.76
CA LYS A 183 -3.47 -12.53 7.43
C LYS A 183 -2.35 -12.32 6.44
N PHE A 184 -1.61 -11.24 6.63
CA PHE A 184 -0.44 -10.94 5.82
C PHE A 184 0.80 -11.63 6.40
N GLY A 185 1.58 -12.28 5.54
CA GLY A 185 2.84 -12.90 5.94
C GLY A 185 4.01 -11.91 5.95
N ALA A 186 3.89 -10.77 5.27
CA ALA A 186 4.90 -9.70 5.26
C ALA A 186 4.29 -8.36 4.87
N ALA A 187 5.00 -7.25 5.18
CA ALA A 187 4.62 -5.89 4.79
C ALA A 187 5.79 -5.12 4.15
N ILE A 188 5.51 -4.30 3.13
CA ILE A 188 6.47 -3.35 2.54
C ILE A 188 5.88 -1.95 2.62
N LEU A 189 6.46 -1.11 3.48
CA LEU A 189 5.94 0.18 3.87
C LEU A 189 6.90 1.30 3.43
N ASN A 190 6.53 2.04 2.39
CA ASN A 190 7.39 3.01 1.74
C ASN A 190 6.98 4.45 2.04
N CYS A 191 7.76 5.19 2.82
CA CYS A 191 7.54 6.60 3.19
C CYS A 191 6.13 6.87 3.74
N GLY A 192 5.63 5.98 4.62
CA GLY A 192 4.25 6.02 5.09
C GLY A 192 3.97 7.12 6.11
N VAL A 193 2.68 7.40 6.25
CA VAL A 193 2.09 8.09 7.40
C VAL A 193 1.65 7.02 8.38
N TYR A 194 1.98 7.15 9.66
CA TYR A 194 1.59 6.14 10.67
C TYR A 194 0.89 6.76 11.87
N ASP A 195 0.98 8.09 11.98
CA ASP A 195 0.27 8.91 12.95
C ASP A 195 -0.28 10.16 12.26
N MET A 196 -1.60 10.16 12.03
CA MET A 196 -2.32 11.25 11.39
C MET A 196 -2.38 12.50 12.29
N HIS A 197 -2.43 12.31 13.61
CA HIS A 197 -2.42 13.44 14.54
C HIS A 197 -1.07 14.15 14.54
N MET A 198 0.02 13.38 14.54
CA MET A 198 1.35 13.92 14.36
C MET A 198 1.48 14.68 13.02
N LEU A 199 0.90 14.14 11.93
CA LEU A 199 0.87 14.82 10.64
C LEU A 199 0.13 16.17 10.73
N ALA A 200 -1.02 16.22 11.39
CA ALA A 200 -1.87 17.41 11.51
C ALA A 200 -1.24 18.51 12.37
N THR A 201 -0.51 18.12 13.43
CA THR A 201 0.10 19.08 14.38
C THR A 201 1.47 19.60 13.94
N LYS A 202 2.10 18.94 12.99
CA LYS A 202 3.41 19.35 12.49
C LYS A 202 3.32 20.63 11.65
N LYS A 203 4.27 21.54 11.85
CA LYS A 203 4.40 22.73 11.00
C LYS A 203 4.81 22.32 9.58
N MET A 204 3.87 22.38 8.66
CA MET A 204 4.06 22.15 7.24
C MET A 204 3.70 23.39 6.44
N ILE A 205 4.21 23.50 5.21
CA ILE A 205 3.87 24.57 4.28
C ILE A 205 2.33 24.59 4.10
N PHE A 206 1.72 25.76 4.25
CA PHE A 206 0.28 25.97 4.13
C PHE A 206 -0.58 25.06 5.03
N SER A 207 -0.07 24.64 6.19
CA SER A 207 -0.77 23.75 7.11
C SER A 207 -1.26 22.44 6.45
N LEU A 208 -0.53 21.96 5.45
CA LEU A 208 -0.93 20.82 4.61
C LEU A 208 -1.36 19.59 5.43
N GLY A 209 -0.58 19.23 6.46
CA GLY A 209 -0.89 18.07 7.29
C GLY A 209 -2.22 18.19 8.04
N ARG A 210 -2.54 19.39 8.52
CA ARG A 210 -3.80 19.70 9.20
C ARG A 210 -4.99 19.52 8.25
N HIS A 211 -4.90 20.10 7.05
CA HIS A 211 -5.98 20.01 6.07
C HIS A 211 -6.21 18.57 5.60
N VAL A 212 -5.13 17.82 5.35
CA VAL A 212 -5.23 16.38 5.04
C VAL A 212 -5.96 15.63 6.14
N PHE A 213 -5.65 15.94 7.41
CA PHE A 213 -6.34 15.33 8.54
C PHE A 213 -7.83 15.69 8.55
N GLU A 214 -8.16 16.99 8.43
CA GLU A 214 -9.53 17.49 8.45
C GLU A 214 -10.35 16.91 7.28
N ASP A 215 -9.80 16.89 6.08
CA ASP A 215 -10.47 16.36 4.88
C ASP A 215 -10.67 14.85 4.99
N THR A 216 -9.72 14.13 5.59
CA THR A 216 -9.77 12.66 5.72
C THR A 216 -10.69 12.22 6.85
N THR A 217 -10.69 12.90 7.99
CA THR A 217 -11.46 12.51 9.18
C THR A 217 -12.82 13.21 9.27
N GLY A 218 -12.92 14.40 8.72
CA GLY A 218 -14.10 15.29 8.84
C GLY A 218 -14.13 16.05 10.15
N GLY A 219 -13.07 16.06 10.96
CA GLY A 219 -12.96 16.76 12.24
C GLY A 219 -11.63 17.44 12.43
N GLY A 220 -11.54 18.38 13.36
CA GLY A 220 -10.30 19.07 13.71
C GLY A 220 -9.35 18.17 14.50
N ALA A 221 -8.05 18.39 14.35
CA ALA A 221 -7.02 17.65 15.08
C ALA A 221 -7.09 17.86 16.60
N GLU A 222 -7.60 19.00 17.03
CA GLU A 222 -7.85 19.36 18.45
C GLU A 222 -8.93 18.49 19.11
N ASP A 223 -9.85 17.93 18.33
CA ASP A 223 -10.95 17.10 18.81
C ASP A 223 -10.73 15.60 18.65
N ILE A 224 -9.49 15.17 18.38
CA ILE A 224 -9.16 13.77 18.11
C ILE A 224 -9.64 12.81 19.21
N GLU A 225 -9.60 13.22 20.47
CA GLU A 225 -10.04 12.37 21.60
C GLU A 225 -11.53 12.05 21.54
N LYS A 226 -12.33 12.92 20.91
CA LYS A 226 -13.77 12.70 20.71
C LYS A 226 -14.07 11.99 19.39
N TYR A 227 -13.08 11.83 18.53
CA TYR A 227 -13.28 11.21 17.23
C TYR A 227 -13.53 9.71 17.37
N LYS A 228 -14.65 9.25 16.84
CA LYS A 228 -15.09 7.85 16.96
C LYS A 228 -14.04 6.83 16.48
N TRP A 229 -13.23 7.23 15.50
CA TRP A 229 -12.24 6.37 14.84
C TRP A 229 -10.81 6.80 15.15
N LYS A 230 -10.58 7.40 16.33
CA LYS A 230 -9.27 7.94 16.74
C LYS A 230 -8.16 6.89 16.71
N GLU A 231 -8.47 5.62 16.99
CA GLU A 231 -7.48 4.54 16.94
C GLU A 231 -6.92 4.35 15.54
N LEU A 232 -7.75 4.53 14.50
CA LEU A 232 -7.29 4.49 13.11
C LEU A 232 -6.39 5.68 12.76
N CYS A 233 -6.42 6.76 13.52
CA CYS A 233 -5.54 7.90 13.29
C CYS A 233 -4.09 7.67 13.73
N ASN A 234 -3.81 6.61 14.50
CA ASN A 234 -2.46 6.25 14.91
C ASN A 234 -2.24 4.73 14.77
N VAL A 235 -1.84 4.31 13.59
CA VAL A 235 -1.60 2.89 13.28
C VAL A 235 -0.47 2.31 14.13
N SER A 236 0.52 3.12 14.50
CA SER A 236 1.63 2.63 15.34
C SER A 236 1.14 2.14 16.72
N SER A 237 0.04 2.68 17.22
CA SER A 237 -0.57 2.22 18.48
C SER A 237 -1.37 0.92 18.36
N LEU A 238 -1.66 0.50 17.14
CA LEU A 238 -2.40 -0.74 16.83
C LEU A 238 -1.48 -1.93 16.52
N VAL A 239 -0.16 -1.71 16.49
CA VAL A 239 0.80 -2.78 16.24
C VAL A 239 0.82 -3.75 17.42
N THR A 240 0.66 -5.03 17.12
CA THR A 240 0.74 -6.14 18.07
C THR A 240 1.82 -7.13 17.67
N PRO A 241 2.20 -8.11 18.49
CA PRO A 241 3.15 -9.17 18.10
C PRO A 241 2.76 -9.95 16.84
N ASP A 242 1.48 -9.95 16.49
CA ASP A 242 0.95 -10.60 15.28
C ASP A 242 1.10 -9.75 14.00
N PHE A 243 1.62 -8.52 14.10
CA PHE A 243 1.88 -7.69 12.92
C PHE A 243 2.92 -8.37 12.02
N PRO A 244 2.74 -8.33 10.68
CA PRO A 244 3.63 -9.07 9.78
C PRO A 244 5.06 -8.51 9.78
N PRO A 245 6.09 -9.39 9.61
CA PRO A 245 7.46 -8.98 9.35
C PRO A 245 7.53 -7.92 8.26
N SER A 246 8.30 -6.84 8.48
CA SER A 246 8.16 -5.63 7.68
C SER A 246 9.47 -5.13 7.08
N LEU A 247 9.39 -4.62 5.86
CA LEU A 247 10.41 -3.76 5.27
C LEU A 247 9.91 -2.31 5.28
N VAL A 248 10.57 -1.45 6.06
CA VAL A 248 10.22 -0.03 6.19
C VAL A 248 11.24 0.82 5.45
N ILE A 249 10.78 1.59 4.45
CA ILE A 249 11.63 2.46 3.64
C ILE A 249 11.22 3.91 3.91
N TYR A 250 12.19 4.78 4.22
CA TYR A 250 11.91 6.18 4.51
C TYR A 250 13.07 7.10 4.13
N SER A 251 12.79 8.39 4.08
CA SER A 251 13.81 9.43 3.93
C SER A 251 13.87 10.29 5.19
N CYS A 252 15.07 10.49 5.73
CA CYS A 252 15.30 11.46 6.82
C CYS A 252 15.08 12.91 6.37
N ARG A 253 14.91 13.13 5.07
CA ARG A 253 14.67 14.45 4.45
C ARG A 253 13.25 14.56 3.86
N ASP A 254 12.38 13.64 4.23
CA ASP A 254 10.98 13.66 3.78
C ASP A 254 10.27 14.92 4.26
N ILE A 255 9.77 15.72 3.33
CA ILE A 255 9.07 16.97 3.66
C ILE A 255 7.59 16.74 3.99
N LEU A 256 7.01 15.58 3.61
CA LEU A 256 5.62 15.25 3.85
C LEU A 256 5.46 14.32 5.06
N CYS A 257 6.28 13.27 5.15
CA CYS A 257 6.18 12.23 6.16
C CYS A 257 7.39 12.19 7.12
N LYS A 258 8.03 13.34 7.36
CA LYS A 258 9.18 13.43 8.27
C LYS A 258 8.85 12.87 9.65
N ASP A 259 9.72 12.00 10.15
CA ASP A 259 9.67 11.37 11.49
C ASP A 259 8.49 10.38 11.70
N GLN A 260 7.60 10.20 10.73
CA GLN A 260 6.48 9.24 10.83
C GLN A 260 6.95 7.80 11.10
N HIS A 261 8.09 7.40 10.49
CA HIS A 261 8.69 6.07 10.68
C HIS A 261 9.09 5.79 12.13
N THR A 262 9.42 6.81 12.92
CA THR A 262 9.95 6.65 14.28
C THR A 262 8.96 5.92 15.21
N ALA A 263 7.69 6.32 15.18
CA ALA A 263 6.65 5.70 15.99
C ALA A 263 6.41 4.24 15.56
N LEU A 264 6.35 3.98 14.26
CA LEU A 264 6.16 2.63 13.74
C LEU A 264 7.32 1.70 14.10
N LEU A 265 8.57 2.12 13.85
CA LEU A 265 9.75 1.31 14.18
C LEU A 265 9.85 1.01 15.67
N SER A 266 9.50 1.98 16.52
CA SER A 266 9.42 1.78 17.97
C SER A 266 8.35 0.77 18.35
N ALA A 267 7.17 0.84 17.73
CA ALA A 267 6.09 -0.10 17.96
C ALA A 267 6.46 -1.52 17.52
N LEU A 268 7.02 -1.70 16.33
CA LEU A 268 7.49 -2.99 15.83
C LEU A 268 8.52 -3.60 16.79
N LYS A 269 9.51 -2.80 17.23
CA LYS A 269 10.53 -3.25 18.18
C LYS A 269 9.94 -3.66 19.52
N ASN A 270 9.04 -2.85 20.08
CA ASN A 270 8.43 -3.12 21.38
C ASN A 270 7.54 -4.37 21.37
N CYS A 271 6.90 -4.65 20.24
CA CYS A 271 6.09 -5.85 20.04
C CYS A 271 6.89 -7.08 19.58
N GLY A 272 8.22 -6.96 19.41
CA GLY A 272 9.06 -8.07 18.96
C GLY A 272 8.80 -8.48 17.50
N VAL A 273 8.19 -7.61 16.70
CA VAL A 273 7.93 -7.87 15.28
C VAL A 273 9.23 -7.75 14.50
N PRO A 274 9.64 -8.75 13.71
CA PRO A 274 10.83 -8.67 12.87
C PRO A 274 10.69 -7.57 11.81
N PHE A 275 11.73 -6.76 11.62
CA PHE A 275 11.74 -5.77 10.54
C PHE A 275 13.14 -5.46 10.02
N SER A 276 13.22 -5.08 8.75
CA SER A 276 14.36 -4.41 8.12
C SER A 276 13.98 -2.99 7.77
N GLU A 277 14.96 -2.11 7.75
CA GLU A 277 14.74 -0.73 7.35
C GLU A 277 15.76 -0.26 6.31
N PHE A 278 15.35 0.67 5.47
CA PHE A 278 16.22 1.42 4.58
C PHE A 278 15.93 2.91 4.66
N SER A 279 16.95 3.71 4.93
CA SER A 279 16.81 5.16 4.99
C SER A 279 17.78 5.88 4.06
N SER A 280 17.36 7.06 3.58
CA SER A 280 18.25 8.01 2.93
C SER A 280 18.32 9.33 3.71
N VAL A 281 19.56 9.83 3.90
CA VAL A 281 19.82 11.13 4.54
C VAL A 281 20.06 12.25 3.53
N ARG A 282 20.04 11.95 2.24
CA ARG A 282 20.42 12.90 1.18
C ARG A 282 19.25 13.84 0.87
N LEU A 283 19.54 15.14 0.72
CA LEU A 283 18.54 16.17 0.43
C LEU A 283 17.68 15.89 -0.82
N LYS A 284 18.26 15.27 -1.85
CA LYS A 284 17.56 14.96 -3.09
C LYS A 284 16.67 13.71 -3.04
N ASP A 285 16.88 12.86 -2.04
CA ASP A 285 16.10 11.65 -1.85
C ASP A 285 14.97 12.00 -0.87
N ASN A 286 13.94 12.66 -1.38
CA ASN A 286 12.79 13.15 -0.64
C ASN A 286 11.68 12.07 -0.60
N HIS A 287 10.46 12.47 -0.35
CA HIS A 287 9.28 11.61 -0.23
C HIS A 287 9.18 10.59 -1.38
N CYS A 288 8.97 9.32 -1.06
CA CYS A 288 8.84 8.21 -2.00
C CYS A 288 9.95 8.13 -3.07
N PHE A 289 11.18 8.47 -2.70
CA PHE A 289 12.33 8.51 -3.61
C PHE A 289 12.58 7.18 -4.37
N SER A 290 12.25 6.05 -3.76
CA SER A 290 12.38 4.73 -4.38
C SER A 290 11.54 4.59 -5.65
N LEU A 291 10.35 5.22 -5.69
CA LEU A 291 9.46 5.22 -6.83
C LEU A 291 9.99 6.02 -8.02
N MET A 292 10.93 6.91 -7.78
CA MET A 292 11.56 7.72 -8.84
C MET A 292 12.61 6.94 -9.63
N TRP A 293 13.09 5.78 -9.11
CA TRP A 293 14.08 4.87 -9.75
C TRP A 293 15.39 5.53 -10.16
N LYS A 294 15.63 6.72 -9.69
CA LYS A 294 16.79 7.53 -10.04
C LYS A 294 17.66 7.79 -8.81
N GLY A 295 18.94 7.53 -8.94
CA GLY A 295 19.88 7.75 -7.86
C GLY A 295 20.28 6.46 -7.13
N LYS A 296 21.32 6.56 -6.29
CA LYS A 296 21.88 5.42 -5.56
C LYS A 296 20.90 4.86 -4.54
N ALA A 297 20.30 5.74 -3.74
CA ALA A 297 19.38 5.31 -2.68
C ALA A 297 18.13 4.64 -3.24
N ALA A 298 17.56 5.17 -4.34
CA ALA A 298 16.41 4.52 -4.98
C ALA A 298 16.75 3.11 -5.50
N ARG A 299 17.96 2.93 -6.06
CA ARG A 299 18.40 1.59 -6.50
C ARG A 299 18.56 0.65 -5.32
N GLN A 300 19.25 1.08 -4.26
CA GLN A 300 19.46 0.28 -3.06
C GLN A 300 18.14 -0.12 -2.38
N ALA A 301 17.20 0.83 -2.24
CA ALA A 301 15.87 0.54 -1.71
C ALA A 301 15.13 -0.50 -2.56
N ASN A 302 15.19 -0.37 -3.89
CA ASN A 302 14.54 -1.31 -4.79
C ASN A 302 15.24 -2.69 -4.82
N GLU A 303 16.56 -2.73 -4.68
CA GLU A 303 17.31 -3.99 -4.49
C GLU A 303 16.89 -4.70 -3.20
N LEU A 304 16.71 -3.94 -2.13
CA LEU A 304 16.24 -4.50 -0.86
C LEU A 304 14.80 -5.02 -0.93
N ILE A 305 13.90 -4.30 -1.63
CA ILE A 305 12.55 -4.81 -1.93
C ILE A 305 12.63 -6.15 -2.68
N ALA A 306 13.49 -6.23 -3.71
CA ALA A 306 13.65 -7.45 -4.48
C ALA A 306 14.15 -8.62 -3.62
N GLN A 307 15.16 -8.39 -2.78
CA GLN A 307 15.70 -9.38 -1.85
C GLN A 307 14.66 -9.82 -0.83
N PHE A 308 13.92 -8.88 -0.24
CA PHE A 308 12.85 -9.14 0.71
C PHE A 308 11.76 -10.05 0.11
N LEU A 309 11.29 -9.73 -1.11
CA LEU A 309 10.30 -10.53 -1.82
C LEU A 309 10.83 -11.93 -2.18
N THR A 310 12.09 -12.03 -2.60
CA THR A 310 12.71 -13.34 -2.93
C THR A 310 12.76 -14.23 -1.70
N LYS A 311 13.30 -13.74 -0.58
CA LYS A 311 13.37 -14.47 0.68
C LYS A 311 11.99 -14.91 1.16
N PHE A 312 11.03 -14.00 1.18
CA PHE A 312 9.66 -14.33 1.61
C PHE A 312 9.03 -15.42 0.74
N LYS A 313 9.24 -15.38 -0.58
CA LYS A 313 8.75 -16.43 -1.50
C LYS A 313 9.40 -17.79 -1.25
N GLU A 314 10.65 -17.82 -0.81
CA GLU A 314 11.40 -19.03 -0.46
C GLU A 314 11.06 -19.56 0.92
N GLY A 315 10.21 -18.87 1.68
CA GLY A 315 9.83 -19.25 3.04
C GLY A 315 10.85 -18.84 4.09
N GLU A 316 11.81 -18.00 3.73
CA GLU A 316 12.75 -17.40 4.66
C GLU A 316 12.17 -16.14 5.28
N PHE A 317 12.49 -15.88 6.56
CA PHE A 317 12.17 -14.59 7.17
C PHE A 317 13.01 -13.50 6.49
N PRO A 318 12.37 -12.51 5.85
CA PRO A 318 13.07 -11.56 4.99
C PRO A 318 13.74 -10.40 5.76
N VAL A 319 14.18 -10.61 7.01
CA VAL A 319 14.78 -9.59 7.87
C VAL A 319 16.21 -9.93 8.21
#